data_d6ef30b33ab3ddfc568d56bd704e2bab
#
_entry.id   d6ef30b33ab3ddfc568d56bd704e2bab
#
_cell.length_a   1.000
_cell.length_b   1.000
_cell.length_c   1.000
_cell.angle_alpha   90.00
_cell.angle_beta   90.00
_cell.angle_gamma   90.00
#
_symmetry.space_group_name_H-M   'P 1'
#
loop_
_entity.id
_entity.type
_entity.pdbx_description
1 polymer ?
#
loop_
_entity_poly.entity_id
_entity_poly.type
_entity_poly.pdbx_seq_one_letter_code
_entity_poly.pdbx_strand_id
1 'polypeptide(L)'
;MNQSKSLFHIIVIIFVFSFIGASAEEIVCENKEPKKEKWIQLFNGKDLTGWTPKIRYEKLGEDKRETFRVADGAIKVSYENYDEFNQTFGHLFYKTPYSRYRLRVEYRFLGEQLKGGPGWAFRNSGLMLHGQDPKTMKIDQDFPNSIEVQLLGGSGEGKRTTLNLCTPGTDVIMNEKPLKRHCINSKSKTYHGDQWVTAEVVVDGYKSFKHVVEGKVVLEYQHPHLNDGTKLEGGTISLQSESHSCEFRKVELLPLD
;
A
#
# COMPACT_ATOMS: atom_id res chain seq x y z
N MET A 1 -77.01 74.32 8.20
CA MET A 1 -75.82 74.95 8.85
C MET A 1 -75.83 74.51 10.28
N ASN A 2 -75.06 73.50 10.66
CA ASN A 2 -74.46 73.37 11.97
C ASN A 2 -73.53 72.15 11.96
N GLN A 3 -72.28 72.42 12.18
CA GLN A 3 -71.27 71.41 12.22
C GLN A 3 -71.23 70.79 13.63
N SER A 4 -71.36 69.45 13.68
CA SER A 4 -71.09 68.70 14.90
C SER A 4 -69.67 68.14 14.85
N LYS A 5 -68.81 68.56 15.73
CA LYS A 5 -67.41 68.03 15.91
C LYS A 5 -67.50 66.77 16.75
N SER A 6 -67.13 65.59 16.16
CA SER A 6 -66.97 64.38 16.90
C SER A 6 -65.49 64.25 17.36
N LEU A 7 -65.33 64.07 18.65
CA LEU A 7 -64.04 63.92 19.33
C LEU A 7 -63.64 62.40 19.35
N PHE A 8 -62.64 62.06 18.54
CA PHE A 8 -62.10 60.71 18.60
C PHE A 8 -61.02 60.60 19.68
N HIS A 9 -61.27 59.73 20.66
CA HIS A 9 -60.27 59.36 21.65
C HIS A 9 -59.40 58.24 21.08
N ILE A 10 -58.09 58.54 20.96
CA ILE A 10 -57.11 57.51 20.57
C ILE A 10 -56.59 56.87 21.86
N ILE A 11 -56.94 55.61 22.04
CA ILE A 11 -56.34 54.75 23.09
C ILE A 11 -55.03 54.24 22.55
N VAL A 12 -53.89 54.67 23.13
CA VAL A 12 -52.56 54.13 22.83
C VAL A 12 -52.34 52.92 23.75
N ILE A 13 -52.37 51.76 23.17
CA ILE A 13 -51.98 50.50 23.85
C ILE A 13 -50.47 50.37 23.70
N ILE A 14 -49.73 50.51 24.79
CA ILE A 14 -48.30 50.27 24.84
C ILE A 14 -48.09 48.76 25.03
N PHE A 15 -47.62 48.03 23.96
CA PHE A 15 -47.12 46.67 24.06
C PHE A 15 -45.69 46.71 24.58
N VAL A 16 -45.48 46.22 25.80
CA VAL A 16 -44.14 45.98 26.35
C VAL A 16 -43.67 44.63 25.79
N PHE A 17 -42.77 44.66 24.82
CA PHE A 17 -42.06 43.47 24.37
C PHE A 17 -40.93 43.15 25.33
N SER A 18 -41.10 42.07 26.13
CA SER A 18 -40.03 41.50 26.91
C SER A 18 -39.08 40.78 25.96
N PHE A 19 -37.90 41.31 25.70
CA PHE A 19 -36.81 40.63 25.02
C PHE A 19 -36.25 39.56 25.95
N ILE A 20 -36.57 38.29 25.71
CA ILE A 20 -35.83 37.15 26.26
C ILE A 20 -34.53 37.07 25.48
N GLY A 21 -33.43 37.50 26.11
CA GLY A 21 -32.09 37.34 25.53
C GLY A 21 -31.73 35.86 25.42
N ALA A 22 -31.85 35.29 24.23
CA ALA A 22 -31.21 34.03 23.91
C ALA A 22 -29.71 34.31 23.70
N SER A 23 -28.88 33.85 24.64
CA SER A 23 -27.42 33.83 24.43
C SER A 23 -27.12 32.89 23.28
N ALA A 24 -26.69 33.44 22.16
CA ALA A 24 -26.10 32.64 21.09
C ALA A 24 -24.78 32.08 21.62
N GLU A 25 -24.73 30.79 21.92
CA GLU A 25 -23.47 30.09 22.08
C GLU A 25 -22.75 30.12 20.73
N GLU A 26 -21.68 30.90 20.67
CA GLU A 26 -20.76 30.88 19.55
C GLU A 26 -20.14 29.47 19.45
N ILE A 27 -20.57 28.69 18.47
CA ILE A 27 -19.90 27.41 18.13
C ILE A 27 -18.55 27.82 17.55
N VAL A 28 -17.52 27.84 18.40
CA VAL A 28 -16.13 27.97 17.98
C VAL A 28 -15.76 26.67 17.25
N CYS A 29 -15.90 26.65 15.94
CA CYS A 29 -15.29 25.62 15.10
C CYS A 29 -13.78 25.74 15.25
N GLU A 30 -13.20 24.91 16.14
CA GLU A 30 -11.77 24.72 16.21
C GLU A 30 -11.28 24.23 14.84
N ASN A 31 -10.74 25.13 14.03
CA ASN A 31 -9.99 24.77 12.82
C ASN A 31 -8.71 24.04 13.26
N LYS A 32 -8.80 22.73 13.50
CA LYS A 32 -7.62 21.89 13.65
C LYS A 32 -6.92 21.89 12.30
N GLU A 33 -5.77 22.57 12.22
CA GLU A 33 -4.88 22.41 11.07
C GLU A 33 -4.66 20.91 10.81
N PRO A 34 -4.69 20.46 9.56
CA PRO A 34 -4.48 19.05 9.25
C PRO A 34 -3.11 18.63 9.80
N LYS A 35 -3.10 17.68 10.72
CA LYS A 35 -1.88 17.13 11.33
C LYS A 35 -0.96 16.69 10.20
N LYS A 36 0.19 17.34 10.04
CA LYS A 36 1.13 17.04 8.95
C LYS A 36 1.52 15.55 9.02
N GLU A 37 1.13 14.77 8.03
CA GLU A 37 1.44 13.34 7.95
C GLU A 37 2.96 13.14 8.03
N LYS A 38 3.42 12.33 8.98
CA LYS A 38 4.85 12.07 9.17
C LYS A 38 5.23 10.73 8.54
N TRP A 39 5.61 10.77 7.27
CA TRP A 39 6.10 9.61 6.55
C TRP A 39 7.51 9.20 7.03
N ILE A 40 7.69 7.92 7.27
CA ILE A 40 8.98 7.29 7.60
C ILE A 40 9.58 6.79 6.29
N GLN A 41 10.80 7.24 5.97
CA GLN A 41 11.54 6.72 4.81
C GLN A 41 12.13 5.36 5.18
N LEU A 42 11.59 4.28 4.61
CA LEU A 42 12.14 2.94 4.81
C LEU A 42 13.42 2.72 4.00
N PHE A 43 13.53 3.40 2.85
CA PHE A 43 14.75 3.47 2.06
C PHE A 43 15.35 4.88 2.14
N ASN A 44 16.63 4.96 2.48
CA ASN A 44 17.33 6.22 2.70
C ASN A 44 17.93 6.85 1.44
N GLY A 45 17.78 6.20 0.27
CA GLY A 45 18.32 6.64 -1.02
C GLY A 45 19.83 6.41 -1.22
N LYS A 46 20.51 5.76 -0.26
CA LYS A 46 22.00 5.64 -0.26
C LYS A 46 22.48 4.20 -0.14
N ASP A 47 21.91 3.43 0.73
CA ASP A 47 22.32 2.05 1.04
C ASP A 47 21.15 1.19 1.54
N LEU A 48 21.42 -0.09 1.77
CA LEU A 48 20.44 -1.04 2.29
C LEU A 48 20.37 -1.08 3.83
N THR A 49 20.77 -0.02 4.52
CA THR A 49 20.65 0.05 5.98
C THR A 49 19.22 -0.18 6.42
N GLY A 50 19.01 -1.16 7.29
CA GLY A 50 17.69 -1.57 7.76
C GLY A 50 16.99 -2.61 6.87
N TRP A 51 17.65 -3.10 5.84
CA TRP A 51 17.16 -4.15 4.96
C TRP A 51 18.05 -5.38 5.03
N THR A 52 17.44 -6.57 4.90
CA THR A 52 18.14 -7.86 4.95
C THR A 52 17.65 -8.74 3.81
N PRO A 53 18.52 -9.20 2.90
CA PRO A 53 18.14 -10.09 1.82
C PRO A 53 17.91 -11.52 2.32
N LYS A 54 16.98 -12.23 1.71
CA LYS A 54 16.79 -13.67 1.78
C LYS A 54 16.59 -14.19 0.37
N ILE A 55 17.63 -14.78 -0.18
CA ILE A 55 17.60 -15.44 -1.49
C ILE A 55 17.38 -16.93 -1.29
N ARG A 56 16.57 -17.54 -2.14
CA ARG A 56 16.38 -19.00 -2.13
C ARG A 56 17.73 -19.69 -2.29
N TYR A 57 17.97 -20.74 -1.50
CA TYR A 57 19.21 -21.50 -1.39
C TYR A 57 20.37 -20.75 -0.70
N GLU A 58 20.16 -19.53 -0.23
CA GLU A 58 21.13 -18.78 0.54
C GLU A 58 20.64 -18.55 1.97
N LYS A 59 21.57 -18.38 2.91
CA LYS A 59 21.23 -18.06 4.31
C LYS A 59 20.67 -16.63 4.38
N LEU A 60 19.89 -16.36 5.41
CA LEU A 60 19.43 -15.02 5.69
C LEU A 60 20.61 -14.05 5.81
N GLY A 61 20.54 -12.95 5.06
CA GLY A 61 21.59 -11.93 5.00
C GLY A 61 22.67 -12.19 3.93
N GLU A 62 22.70 -13.36 3.30
CA GLU A 62 23.55 -13.63 2.15
C GLU A 62 22.84 -13.18 0.85
N ASP A 63 23.59 -12.56 -0.05
CA ASP A 63 23.21 -12.21 -1.42
C ASP A 63 24.46 -12.30 -2.30
N LYS A 64 24.86 -13.52 -2.63
CA LYS A 64 26.14 -13.81 -3.27
C LYS A 64 26.26 -13.28 -4.70
N ARG A 65 25.12 -12.98 -5.32
CA ARG A 65 25.04 -12.47 -6.69
C ARG A 65 24.66 -10.98 -6.76
N GLU A 66 24.62 -10.32 -5.60
CA GLU A 66 24.23 -8.91 -5.50
C GLU A 66 22.89 -8.61 -6.18
N THR A 67 21.91 -9.49 -5.92
CA THR A 67 20.54 -9.37 -6.43
C THR A 67 19.91 -8.05 -6.03
N PHE A 68 20.16 -7.63 -4.77
CA PHE A 68 19.70 -6.36 -4.24
C PHE A 68 20.89 -5.43 -4.00
N ARG A 69 20.94 -4.33 -4.75
CA ARG A 69 21.97 -3.31 -4.59
C ARG A 69 21.37 -1.91 -4.67
N VAL A 70 22.14 -0.91 -4.31
CA VAL A 70 21.73 0.51 -4.48
C VAL A 70 22.59 1.15 -5.54
N ALA A 71 21.94 1.78 -6.51
CA ALA A 71 22.59 2.65 -7.49
C ALA A 71 21.60 3.74 -7.93
N ASP A 72 22.12 4.91 -8.26
CA ASP A 72 21.35 6.07 -8.75
C ASP A 72 20.19 6.47 -7.84
N GLY A 73 20.34 6.29 -6.50
CA GLY A 73 19.31 6.63 -5.53
C GLY A 73 18.12 5.66 -5.49
N ALA A 74 18.27 4.46 -6.04
CA ALA A 74 17.24 3.42 -6.05
C ALA A 74 17.79 2.07 -5.55
N ILE A 75 16.93 1.27 -4.91
CA ILE A 75 17.16 -0.16 -4.73
C ILE A 75 16.96 -0.81 -6.09
N LYS A 76 17.97 -1.50 -6.57
CA LYS A 76 17.92 -2.27 -7.84
C LYS A 76 17.82 -3.75 -7.54
N VAL A 77 16.85 -4.42 -8.16
CA VAL A 77 16.85 -5.86 -8.34
C VAL A 77 17.62 -6.12 -9.64
N SER A 78 18.79 -6.74 -9.52
CA SER A 78 19.72 -6.94 -10.61
C SER A 78 20.02 -8.41 -10.86
N TYR A 79 20.15 -8.78 -12.11
CA TYR A 79 20.53 -10.12 -12.54
C TYR A 79 21.84 -10.13 -13.34
N GLU A 80 22.66 -9.09 -13.24
CA GLU A 80 23.93 -8.98 -13.98
C GLU A 80 24.93 -10.10 -13.66
N ASN A 81 24.86 -10.66 -12.44
CA ASN A 81 25.73 -11.75 -11.98
C ASN A 81 25.04 -13.13 -12.10
N TYR A 82 24.05 -13.26 -12.96
CA TYR A 82 23.31 -14.49 -13.19
C TYR A 82 23.42 -14.96 -14.63
N ASP A 83 23.75 -16.22 -14.84
CA ASP A 83 23.67 -16.87 -16.16
C ASP A 83 22.21 -17.28 -16.48
N GLU A 84 21.51 -17.82 -15.50
CA GLU A 84 20.12 -18.23 -15.57
C GLU A 84 19.42 -18.05 -14.21
N PHE A 85 18.11 -17.91 -14.24
CA PHE A 85 17.30 -17.65 -13.03
C PHE A 85 17.33 -18.84 -12.05
N ASN A 86 17.25 -20.09 -12.53
CA ASN A 86 17.28 -21.30 -11.72
C ASN A 86 16.39 -21.25 -10.46
N GLN A 87 15.22 -20.60 -10.57
CA GLN A 87 14.27 -20.42 -9.47
C GLN A 87 14.87 -19.73 -8.22
N THR A 88 15.87 -18.87 -8.39
CA THR A 88 16.50 -18.09 -7.32
C THR A 88 15.64 -16.87 -6.96
N PHE A 89 14.44 -17.13 -6.46
CA PHE A 89 13.57 -16.09 -5.90
C PHE A 89 14.23 -15.42 -4.70
N GLY A 90 14.00 -14.12 -4.54
CA GLY A 90 14.58 -13.37 -3.45
C GLY A 90 13.64 -12.32 -2.87
N HIS A 91 13.87 -11.99 -1.62
CA HIS A 91 13.10 -10.99 -0.87
C HIS A 91 14.05 -10.13 -0.05
N LEU A 92 13.85 -8.82 -0.12
CA LEU A 92 14.58 -7.85 0.68
C LEU A 92 13.69 -7.37 1.82
N PHE A 93 13.95 -7.86 3.04
CA PHE A 93 13.12 -7.63 4.22
C PHE A 93 13.50 -6.36 4.95
N TYR A 94 12.52 -5.51 5.27
CA TYR A 94 12.71 -4.39 6.17
C TYR A 94 12.74 -4.86 7.64
N LYS A 95 13.60 -4.26 8.44
CA LYS A 95 13.91 -4.68 9.82
C LYS A 95 12.76 -4.62 10.82
N THR A 96 11.75 -3.77 10.57
CA THR A 96 10.66 -3.50 11.50
C THR A 96 9.35 -4.05 10.94
N PRO A 97 8.64 -4.92 11.67
CA PRO A 97 7.30 -5.33 11.32
C PRO A 97 6.29 -4.22 11.61
N TYR A 98 5.20 -4.19 10.85
CA TYR A 98 4.11 -3.24 11.02
C TYR A 98 2.75 -3.92 10.96
N SER A 99 1.73 -3.28 11.56
CA SER A 99 0.35 -3.74 11.58
C SER A 99 -0.58 -2.80 10.80
N ARG A 100 -0.59 -1.52 11.16
CA ARG A 100 -1.49 -0.52 10.59
C ARG A 100 -0.69 0.60 9.95
N TYR A 101 -0.81 0.78 8.63
CA TYR A 101 0.02 1.75 7.90
C TYR A 101 -0.51 2.04 6.50
N ARG A 102 -0.02 3.14 5.93
CA ARG A 102 0.01 3.36 4.49
C ARG A 102 1.45 3.16 4.02
N LEU A 103 1.64 2.31 3.02
CA LEU A 103 2.93 2.09 2.36
C LEU A 103 2.87 2.68 0.97
N ARG A 104 3.85 3.48 0.60
CA ARG A 104 4.00 4.02 -0.75
C ARG A 104 5.33 3.63 -1.33
N VAL A 105 5.30 3.12 -2.56
CA VAL A 105 6.49 2.66 -3.28
C VAL A 105 6.46 3.18 -4.70
N GLU A 106 7.56 3.74 -5.18
CA GLU A 106 7.75 4.05 -6.59
C GLU A 106 8.67 3.00 -7.22
N TYR A 107 8.15 2.29 -8.24
CA TYR A 107 8.86 1.20 -8.89
C TYR A 107 8.84 1.33 -10.42
N ARG A 108 9.79 0.67 -11.10
CA ARG A 108 9.78 0.45 -12.55
C ARG A 108 10.48 -0.85 -12.91
N PHE A 109 10.13 -1.40 -14.06
CA PHE A 109 10.84 -2.54 -14.65
C PHE A 109 11.81 -2.05 -15.74
N LEU A 110 12.93 -2.75 -15.90
CA LEU A 110 14.00 -2.39 -16.84
C LEU A 110 14.45 -3.60 -17.63
N GLY A 111 14.78 -3.37 -18.91
CA GLY A 111 15.43 -4.36 -19.76
C GLY A 111 14.62 -5.63 -20.00
N GLU A 112 15.33 -6.73 -20.18
CA GLU A 112 14.78 -8.03 -20.51
C GLU A 112 14.70 -8.94 -19.28
N GLN A 113 13.85 -9.96 -19.35
CA GLN A 113 13.78 -10.98 -18.32
C GLN A 113 15.02 -11.88 -18.39
N LEU A 114 15.57 -12.24 -17.23
CA LEU A 114 16.66 -13.21 -17.13
C LEU A 114 16.26 -14.55 -17.77
N LYS A 115 17.17 -15.14 -18.53
CA LYS A 115 17.00 -16.49 -19.11
C LYS A 115 16.59 -17.51 -18.04
N GLY A 116 15.67 -18.40 -18.37
CA GLY A 116 15.13 -19.39 -17.43
C GLY A 116 14.07 -18.84 -16.46
N GLY A 117 13.75 -17.56 -16.53
CA GLY A 117 12.62 -16.97 -15.80
C GLY A 117 11.29 -17.50 -16.35
N PRO A 118 10.32 -17.90 -15.49
CA PRO A 118 9.02 -18.33 -15.95
C PRO A 118 8.25 -17.20 -16.63
N GLY A 119 7.45 -17.51 -17.65
CA GLY A 119 6.75 -16.47 -18.43
C GLY A 119 5.81 -15.58 -17.60
N TRP A 120 5.23 -16.11 -16.52
CA TRP A 120 4.41 -15.32 -15.61
C TRP A 120 5.21 -14.28 -14.81
N ALA A 121 6.52 -14.51 -14.63
CA ALA A 121 7.43 -13.59 -13.92
C ALA A 121 8.04 -12.50 -14.82
N PHE A 122 7.62 -12.40 -16.09
CA PHE A 122 7.98 -11.25 -16.93
C PHE A 122 7.46 -9.96 -16.32
N ARG A 123 8.34 -8.96 -16.13
CA ARG A 123 8.02 -7.67 -15.45
C ARG A 123 7.12 -7.87 -14.24
N ASN A 124 7.58 -8.74 -13.32
CA ASN A 124 6.90 -9.11 -12.08
C ASN A 124 7.81 -8.90 -10.89
N SER A 125 7.23 -8.36 -9.85
CA SER A 125 7.79 -8.14 -8.52
C SER A 125 6.63 -8.01 -7.53
N GLY A 126 6.91 -7.86 -6.24
CA GLY A 126 5.87 -7.74 -5.23
C GLY A 126 6.29 -6.99 -3.97
N LEU A 127 5.28 -6.48 -3.26
CA LEU A 127 5.39 -6.05 -1.88
C LEU A 127 4.77 -7.15 -1.02
N MET A 128 5.61 -7.86 -0.26
CA MET A 128 5.13 -8.90 0.66
C MET A 128 4.81 -8.25 2.00
N LEU A 129 3.53 -8.22 2.35
CA LEU A 129 3.00 -7.52 3.53
C LEU A 129 2.45 -8.52 4.54
N HIS A 130 2.45 -8.16 5.83
CA HIS A 130 2.16 -9.08 6.94
C HIS A 130 2.92 -10.40 6.79
N GLY A 131 4.16 -10.26 6.30
CA GLY A 131 5.00 -11.39 5.91
C GLY A 131 5.55 -12.16 7.11
N GLN A 132 5.87 -13.42 6.82
CA GLN A 132 6.60 -14.33 7.69
C GLN A 132 7.92 -13.70 8.17
N ASP A 133 8.35 -13.98 9.41
CA ASP A 133 9.69 -13.64 9.85
C ASP A 133 10.73 -14.39 8.98
N PRO A 134 11.65 -13.69 8.31
CA PRO A 134 12.64 -14.30 7.42
C PRO A 134 13.54 -15.33 8.13
N LYS A 135 13.70 -15.22 9.45
CA LYS A 135 14.44 -16.20 10.27
C LYS A 135 13.78 -17.58 10.29
N THR A 136 12.47 -17.65 10.03
CA THR A 136 11.69 -18.90 10.00
C THR A 136 11.56 -19.49 8.60
N MET A 137 11.99 -18.77 7.57
CA MET A 137 11.97 -19.27 6.19
C MET A 137 12.98 -20.40 6.00
N LYS A 138 12.54 -21.46 5.32
CA LYS A 138 13.45 -22.55 4.90
C LYS A 138 14.46 -22.04 3.88
N ILE A 139 15.58 -22.78 3.75
CA ILE A 139 16.65 -22.41 2.82
C ILE A 139 16.16 -22.43 1.36
N ASP A 140 15.27 -23.34 1.03
CA ASP A 140 14.71 -23.59 -0.29
C ASP A 140 13.29 -23.03 -0.49
N GLN A 141 12.80 -22.21 0.45
CA GLN A 141 11.47 -21.61 0.37
C GLN A 141 11.45 -20.51 -0.69
N ASP A 142 10.47 -20.57 -1.61
CA ASP A 142 10.32 -19.60 -2.71
C ASP A 142 9.83 -18.24 -2.21
N PHE A 143 8.72 -18.23 -1.47
CA PHE A 143 8.04 -17.03 -1.01
C PHE A 143 7.76 -17.09 0.49
N PRO A 144 7.83 -15.96 1.22
CA PRO A 144 7.33 -15.91 2.59
C PRO A 144 5.81 -16.07 2.59
N ASN A 145 5.25 -16.73 3.61
CA ASN A 145 3.81 -16.63 3.85
C ASN A 145 3.48 -15.14 4.05
N SER A 146 2.63 -14.58 3.21
CA SER A 146 2.37 -13.14 3.19
C SER A 146 1.15 -12.78 2.34
N ILE A 147 0.73 -11.55 2.43
CA ILE A 147 -0.16 -10.91 1.47
C ILE A 147 0.72 -10.19 0.44
N GLU A 148 0.70 -10.63 -0.79
CA GLU A 148 1.49 -10.02 -1.86
C GLU A 148 0.67 -9.00 -2.63
N VAL A 149 1.17 -7.77 -2.67
CA VAL A 149 0.73 -6.75 -3.64
C VAL A 149 1.60 -6.91 -4.87
N GLN A 150 1.10 -7.69 -5.84
CA GLN A 150 1.85 -8.02 -7.04
C GLN A 150 2.00 -6.81 -7.95
N LEU A 151 3.24 -6.46 -8.26
CA LEU A 151 3.62 -5.36 -9.13
C LEU A 151 3.92 -5.92 -10.52
N LEU A 152 3.17 -5.50 -11.53
CA LEU A 152 3.36 -5.94 -12.90
C LEU A 152 3.63 -4.76 -13.85
N GLY A 153 4.45 -5.01 -14.86
CA GLY A 153 4.65 -4.13 -16.00
C GLY A 153 4.06 -4.74 -17.28
N GLY A 154 3.58 -3.92 -18.19
CA GLY A 154 3.07 -4.35 -19.49
C GLY A 154 4.19 -4.68 -20.48
N SER A 155 3.88 -5.56 -21.45
CA SER A 155 4.80 -6.02 -22.50
C SER A 155 4.82 -5.14 -23.76
N GLY A 156 4.15 -3.98 -23.72
CA GLY A 156 3.95 -3.11 -24.89
C GLY A 156 2.55 -3.21 -25.45
N GLU A 157 1.91 -4.37 -25.36
CA GLU A 157 0.57 -4.63 -25.85
C GLU A 157 -0.30 -5.35 -24.81
N GLY A 158 -1.62 -5.30 -25.03
CA GLY A 158 -2.59 -6.02 -24.23
C GLY A 158 -2.81 -5.44 -22.83
N LYS A 159 -3.70 -6.13 -22.09
CA LYS A 159 -4.05 -5.74 -20.71
C LYS A 159 -3.29 -6.59 -19.70
N ARG A 160 -2.55 -5.94 -18.81
CA ARG A 160 -1.85 -6.55 -17.68
C ARG A 160 -1.89 -5.58 -16.50
N THR A 161 -2.84 -5.81 -15.60
CA THR A 161 -3.04 -4.95 -14.42
C THR A 161 -1.91 -5.12 -13.42
N THR A 162 -1.64 -4.07 -12.64
CA THR A 162 -0.71 -4.10 -11.51
C THR A 162 -1.42 -3.92 -10.18
N LEU A 163 -0.71 -3.99 -9.05
CA LEU A 163 -1.30 -4.01 -7.72
C LEU A 163 -2.39 -5.10 -7.62
N ASN A 164 -2.11 -6.25 -8.19
CA ASN A 164 -2.93 -7.44 -8.02
C ASN A 164 -2.74 -8.00 -6.60
N LEU A 165 -3.55 -8.96 -6.20
CA LEU A 165 -3.35 -9.71 -4.97
C LEU A 165 -2.87 -11.12 -5.32
N CYS A 166 -1.81 -11.60 -4.66
CA CYS A 166 -1.51 -13.02 -4.51
C CYS A 166 -1.37 -13.37 -3.01
N THR A 167 -1.63 -14.62 -2.67
CA THR A 167 -1.72 -15.08 -1.28
C THR A 167 -0.80 -16.30 -1.03
N PRO A 168 0.55 -16.15 -1.08
CA PRO A 168 1.45 -17.25 -0.79
C PRO A 168 1.32 -17.69 0.68
N GLY A 169 0.85 -18.93 0.90
CA GLY A 169 0.63 -19.51 2.22
C GLY A 169 -0.45 -18.84 3.08
N THR A 170 -1.28 -18.02 2.44
CA THR A 170 -2.31 -17.20 3.13
C THR A 170 -3.63 -17.21 2.38
N ASP A 171 -4.68 -16.73 3.02
CA ASP A 171 -6.00 -16.50 2.45
C ASP A 171 -6.57 -15.16 2.92
N VAL A 172 -7.59 -14.66 2.20
CA VAL A 172 -8.32 -13.42 2.53
C VAL A 172 -9.81 -13.59 2.32
N ILE A 173 -10.60 -12.68 2.89
CA ILE A 173 -12.03 -12.54 2.61
C ILE A 173 -12.22 -11.43 1.60
N MET A 174 -12.93 -11.70 0.51
CA MET A 174 -13.31 -10.71 -0.48
C MET A 174 -14.81 -10.83 -0.80
N ASN A 175 -15.53 -9.69 -0.82
CA ASN A 175 -16.97 -9.67 -0.99
C ASN A 175 -17.69 -10.64 -0.02
N GLU A 176 -17.30 -10.62 1.26
CA GLU A 176 -17.85 -11.44 2.35
C GLU A 176 -17.66 -12.96 2.17
N LYS A 177 -16.77 -13.39 1.28
CA LYS A 177 -16.50 -14.81 1.00
C LYS A 177 -14.99 -15.08 0.99
N PRO A 178 -14.57 -16.28 1.42
CA PRO A 178 -13.18 -16.71 1.24
C PRO A 178 -12.76 -16.66 -0.23
N LEU A 179 -11.60 -16.09 -0.49
CA LEU A 179 -11.03 -16.05 -1.82
C LEU A 179 -10.46 -17.44 -2.15
N LYS A 180 -10.99 -18.07 -3.22
CA LYS A 180 -10.54 -19.43 -3.63
C LYS A 180 -9.34 -19.41 -4.59
N ARG A 181 -8.96 -18.25 -5.11
CA ARG A 181 -7.90 -18.11 -6.12
C ARG A 181 -6.66 -17.56 -5.46
N HIS A 182 -5.52 -18.19 -5.72
CA HIS A 182 -4.23 -17.73 -5.23
C HIS A 182 -3.89 -16.31 -5.71
N CYS A 183 -4.16 -15.98 -6.96
CA CYS A 183 -3.96 -14.63 -7.49
C CYS A 183 -5.21 -14.08 -8.18
N ILE A 184 -5.49 -12.80 -7.98
CA ILE A 184 -6.56 -12.07 -8.66
C ILE A 184 -6.06 -10.72 -9.17
N ASN A 185 -6.60 -10.31 -10.32
CA ASN A 185 -6.27 -9.04 -10.93
C ASN A 185 -6.99 -7.86 -10.26
N SER A 186 -6.30 -6.76 -10.13
CA SER A 186 -6.86 -5.48 -9.76
C SER A 186 -7.67 -4.83 -10.90
N LYS A 187 -8.23 -3.65 -10.63
CA LYS A 187 -8.88 -2.81 -11.64
C LYS A 187 -7.96 -1.72 -12.20
N SER A 188 -6.64 -1.84 -12.01
CA SER A 188 -5.70 -0.85 -12.51
C SER A 188 -5.62 -0.84 -14.04
N LYS A 189 -5.09 0.24 -14.60
CA LYS A 189 -4.62 0.22 -16.00
C LYS A 189 -3.31 -0.57 -16.12
N THR A 190 -2.86 -0.79 -17.34
CA THR A 190 -1.56 -1.38 -17.66
C THR A 190 -0.52 -0.27 -17.81
N TYR A 191 0.66 -0.47 -17.25
CA TYR A 191 1.81 0.44 -17.36
C TYR A 191 2.87 -0.23 -18.25
N HIS A 192 2.99 0.23 -19.49
CA HIS A 192 3.95 -0.29 -20.46
C HIS A 192 5.27 0.45 -20.39
N GLY A 193 6.35 -0.22 -20.80
CA GLY A 193 7.69 0.37 -20.86
C GLY A 193 8.31 0.56 -19.46
N ASP A 194 9.38 1.36 -19.42
CA ASP A 194 10.23 1.54 -18.25
C ASP A 194 9.82 2.77 -17.42
N GLN A 195 8.52 3.00 -17.29
CA GLN A 195 7.98 4.14 -16.57
C GLN A 195 7.91 3.91 -15.06
N TRP A 196 8.10 4.96 -14.27
CA TRP A 196 7.86 4.93 -12.84
C TRP A 196 6.37 4.86 -12.52
N VAL A 197 6.02 3.95 -11.63
CA VAL A 197 4.65 3.76 -11.14
C VAL A 197 4.64 3.92 -9.62
N THR A 198 3.74 4.75 -9.11
CA THR A 198 3.52 4.89 -7.66
C THR A 198 2.43 3.93 -7.22
N ALA A 199 2.82 2.91 -6.47
CA ALA A 199 1.94 1.99 -5.77
C ALA A 199 1.74 2.47 -4.33
N GLU A 200 0.50 2.48 -3.86
CA GLU A 200 0.18 2.73 -2.45
C GLU A 200 -0.72 1.63 -1.92
N VAL A 201 -0.50 1.22 -0.68
CA VAL A 201 -1.34 0.25 0.02
C VAL A 201 -1.72 0.81 1.37
N VAL A 202 -3.01 0.77 1.67
CA VAL A 202 -3.54 1.09 3.01
C VAL A 202 -3.84 -0.22 3.73
N VAL A 203 -3.19 -0.43 4.85
CA VAL A 203 -3.30 -1.65 5.66
C VAL A 203 -3.86 -1.28 7.03
N ASP A 204 -5.01 -1.81 7.39
CA ASP A 204 -5.63 -1.65 8.71
C ASP A 204 -5.60 -2.99 9.49
N GLY A 205 -4.41 -3.48 9.76
CA GLY A 205 -4.17 -4.72 10.48
C GLY A 205 -4.93 -5.90 9.86
N TYR A 206 -5.66 -6.63 10.68
CA TYR A 206 -6.51 -7.74 10.24
C TYR A 206 -7.79 -7.27 9.51
N LYS A 207 -8.16 -5.97 9.62
CA LYS A 207 -9.47 -5.52 9.12
C LYS A 207 -9.53 -5.42 7.61
N SER A 208 -8.55 -4.71 6.98
CA SER A 208 -8.63 -4.48 5.54
C SER A 208 -7.32 -4.08 4.89
N PHE A 209 -7.23 -4.37 3.61
CA PHE A 209 -6.19 -3.93 2.69
C PHE A 209 -6.83 -3.23 1.51
N LYS A 210 -6.26 -2.08 1.10
CA LYS A 210 -6.67 -1.35 -0.10
C LYS A 210 -5.45 -1.06 -0.96
N HIS A 211 -5.46 -1.52 -2.19
CA HIS A 211 -4.44 -1.19 -3.18
C HIS A 211 -4.85 0.06 -3.93
N VAL A 212 -3.95 1.04 -3.99
CA VAL A 212 -4.23 2.36 -4.56
C VAL A 212 -3.17 2.71 -5.60
N VAL A 213 -3.58 3.15 -6.76
CA VAL A 213 -2.72 3.70 -7.80
C VAL A 213 -3.40 4.92 -8.42
N GLU A 214 -2.62 5.98 -8.66
CA GLU A 214 -3.15 7.27 -9.15
C GLU A 214 -4.32 7.80 -8.29
N GLY A 215 -4.25 7.61 -6.97
CA GLY A 215 -5.29 8.04 -6.03
C GLY A 215 -6.59 7.22 -6.06
N LYS A 216 -6.65 6.12 -6.83
CA LYS A 216 -7.83 5.27 -6.96
C LYS A 216 -7.62 3.93 -6.29
N VAL A 217 -8.60 3.48 -5.49
CA VAL A 217 -8.63 2.11 -4.99
C VAL A 217 -8.91 1.16 -6.16
N VAL A 218 -7.98 0.25 -6.43
CA VAL A 218 -8.07 -0.71 -7.54
C VAL A 218 -8.35 -2.13 -7.09
N LEU A 219 -8.13 -2.41 -5.79
CA LEU A 219 -8.45 -3.69 -5.16
C LEU A 219 -8.66 -3.47 -3.66
N GLU A 220 -9.59 -4.22 -3.06
CA GLU A 220 -9.84 -4.21 -1.61
C GLU A 220 -10.25 -5.61 -1.14
N TYR A 221 -9.78 -6.01 0.03
CA TYR A 221 -10.10 -7.28 0.70
C TYR A 221 -9.87 -7.15 2.20
N GLN A 222 -10.24 -8.19 2.96
CA GLN A 222 -10.33 -8.18 4.42
C GLN A 222 -9.82 -9.50 5.02
N HIS A 223 -9.55 -9.47 6.32
CA HIS A 223 -9.32 -10.65 7.15
C HIS A 223 -8.23 -11.59 6.63
N PRO A 224 -6.98 -11.08 6.40
CA PRO A 224 -5.87 -11.92 6.01
C PRO A 224 -5.56 -12.95 7.10
N HIS A 225 -5.34 -14.20 6.70
CA HIS A 225 -5.01 -15.29 7.62
C HIS A 225 -4.11 -16.32 6.92
N LEU A 226 -3.36 -17.09 7.70
CA LEU A 226 -2.63 -18.24 7.19
C LEU A 226 -3.62 -19.34 6.75
N ASN A 227 -3.18 -20.27 5.93
CA ASN A 227 -4.00 -21.40 5.47
C ASN A 227 -4.54 -22.28 6.59
N ASP A 228 -3.95 -22.22 7.80
CA ASP A 228 -4.43 -22.89 9.02
C ASP A 228 -5.47 -22.07 9.81
N GLY A 229 -5.85 -20.89 9.31
CA GLY A 229 -6.78 -19.97 9.93
C GLY A 229 -6.20 -18.98 10.93
N THR A 230 -4.88 -19.00 11.17
CA THR A 230 -4.21 -18.04 12.06
C THR A 230 -4.32 -16.62 11.47
N LYS A 231 -4.87 -15.69 12.24
CA LYS A 231 -5.05 -14.29 11.82
C LYS A 231 -3.71 -13.60 11.60
N LEU A 232 -3.60 -12.84 10.52
CA LEU A 232 -2.45 -11.97 10.26
C LEU A 232 -2.80 -10.53 10.67
N GLU A 233 -2.42 -10.14 11.87
CA GLU A 233 -2.66 -8.80 12.41
C GLU A 233 -1.52 -7.82 12.10
N GLY A 234 -0.39 -8.32 11.63
CA GLY A 234 0.82 -7.59 11.27
C GLY A 234 1.91 -8.54 10.81
N GLY A 235 3.07 -8.02 10.45
CA GLY A 235 4.21 -8.82 10.03
C GLY A 235 5.27 -8.01 9.30
N THR A 236 6.19 -8.70 8.65
CA THR A 236 7.29 -8.08 7.91
C THR A 236 6.81 -7.42 6.62
N ILE A 237 7.62 -6.51 6.10
CA ILE A 237 7.49 -5.92 4.77
C ILE A 237 8.72 -6.33 3.97
N SER A 238 8.55 -6.87 2.76
CA SER A 238 9.68 -7.10 1.87
C SER A 238 9.38 -6.77 0.41
N LEU A 239 10.45 -6.48 -0.33
CA LEU A 239 10.46 -6.27 -1.78
C LEU A 239 10.93 -7.55 -2.45
N GLN A 240 10.28 -7.97 -3.53
CA GLN A 240 10.51 -9.26 -4.17
C GLN A 240 11.44 -9.15 -5.39
N SER A 241 12.20 -10.21 -5.68
CA SER A 241 12.91 -10.45 -6.93
C SER A 241 12.43 -11.75 -7.58
N GLU A 242 12.02 -11.67 -8.87
CA GLU A 242 11.39 -12.76 -9.63
C GLU A 242 11.86 -12.87 -11.08
N SER A 243 13.15 -12.81 -11.34
CA SER A 243 13.75 -12.95 -12.67
C SER A 243 13.69 -11.75 -13.62
N HIS A 244 12.99 -10.68 -13.32
CA HIS A 244 12.99 -9.47 -14.14
C HIS A 244 13.55 -8.29 -13.34
N SER A 245 14.49 -7.54 -13.93
CA SER A 245 15.09 -6.39 -13.25
C SER A 245 14.05 -5.30 -12.96
N CYS A 246 14.06 -4.80 -11.73
CA CYS A 246 13.23 -3.68 -11.33
C CYS A 246 13.97 -2.75 -10.37
N GLU A 247 13.45 -1.55 -10.22
CA GLU A 247 14.00 -0.53 -9.32
C GLU A 247 12.90 0.00 -8.41
N PHE A 248 13.32 0.36 -7.17
CA PHE A 248 12.49 1.04 -6.18
C PHE A 248 13.22 2.29 -5.71
N ARG A 249 12.75 3.48 -6.09
CA ARG A 249 13.40 4.74 -5.69
C ARG A 249 12.78 5.43 -4.49
N LYS A 250 11.56 5.06 -4.11
CA LYS A 250 10.88 5.53 -2.93
C LYS A 250 10.22 4.33 -2.24
N VAL A 251 10.50 4.17 -0.97
CA VAL A 251 9.80 3.23 -0.08
C VAL A 251 9.54 3.97 1.22
N GLU A 252 8.32 4.42 1.44
CA GLU A 252 7.95 5.23 2.59
C GLU A 252 6.66 4.73 3.24
N LEU A 253 6.57 4.86 4.56
CA LEU A 253 5.48 4.34 5.36
C LEU A 253 4.95 5.42 6.30
N LEU A 254 3.62 5.52 6.37
CA LEU A 254 2.90 6.33 7.33
C LEU A 254 2.18 5.39 8.30
N PRO A 255 2.59 5.31 9.58
CA PRO A 255 1.84 4.57 10.59
C PRO A 255 0.43 5.15 10.75
N LEU A 256 -0.56 4.29 10.91
CA LEU A 256 -1.93 4.66 11.24
C LEU A 256 -2.17 4.45 12.73
N ASP A 257 -2.82 5.42 13.37
CA ASP A 257 -3.17 5.40 14.81
C ASP A 257 -4.22 4.32 15.12
#